data_281b6c43ea94232340d0258f0a143abc
#
_entry.id   281b6c43ea94232340d0258f0a143abc
#
_cell.length_a   1.000
_cell.length_b   1.000
_cell.length_c   1.000
_cell.angle_alpha   90.00
_cell.angle_beta   90.00
_cell.angle_gamma   90.00
#
_symmetry.space_group_name_H-M   'P 1'
#
loop_
_entity.id
_entity.type
_entity.pdbx_description
1 polymer ?
#
loop_
_entity_poly.entity_id
_entity_poly.type
_entity_poly.pdbx_seq_one_letter_code
_entity_poly.pdbx_strand_id
1 'polypeptide(L)'
;MTHSLRFFSFMALLGFLTTGHSQAQTGPYASTQARHTAVVNAPAAAPVPPMVPAAPTISPDSVFINPEVRPQFVGGDKAFTAYLAKSIRYPQVALQRRVSGRVFVNFILDAKGKVVDAHVISGPGSGLNDEALRLVWMMPPWEPARSNGQPVRVACTVPIAFTADR
;
A
#
# COMPACT_ATOMS: atom_id res chain seq x y z
N MET A 1 35.94 37.95 -16.47
CA MET A 1 36.84 36.78 -16.38
C MET A 1 35.93 35.58 -16.18
N THR A 2 35.38 35.07 -17.20
CA THR A 2 35.75 34.04 -18.20
C THR A 2 36.27 32.75 -17.58
N HIS A 3 35.61 31.70 -17.94
CA HIS A 3 35.98 30.27 -18.11
C HIS A 3 35.11 29.34 -17.30
N SER A 4 34.59 28.26 -17.76
CA SER A 4 34.72 27.57 -19.06
C SER A 4 33.68 26.45 -19.10
N LEU A 5 33.00 26.42 -20.19
CA LEU A 5 32.14 25.36 -20.70
C LEU A 5 32.98 24.09 -20.97
N ARG A 6 32.58 22.93 -20.44
CA ARG A 6 33.05 21.64 -20.95
C ARG A 6 31.90 20.71 -21.27
N PHE A 7 31.57 20.74 -22.55
CA PHE A 7 30.87 19.64 -23.25
C PHE A 7 31.77 18.41 -23.25
N PHE A 8 31.23 17.29 -22.88
CA PHE A 8 31.71 15.99 -23.37
C PHE A 8 30.54 15.24 -24.03
N SER A 9 30.59 15.39 -25.35
CA SER A 9 29.92 14.50 -26.31
C SER A 9 30.72 13.20 -26.36
N PHE A 10 30.07 12.06 -26.20
CA PHE A 10 30.62 10.83 -26.73
C PHE A 10 29.49 10.05 -27.47
N MET A 11 29.75 9.93 -28.70
CA MET A 11 28.98 9.32 -29.78
C MET A 11 29.46 7.90 -30.01
N ALA A 12 28.53 7.09 -30.53
CA ALA A 12 28.75 5.87 -31.33
C ALA A 12 28.98 4.56 -30.52
N LEU A 13 28.55 3.37 -30.93
CA LEU A 13 28.22 2.87 -32.27
C LEU A 13 27.78 1.40 -32.14
N LEU A 14 26.92 0.95 -33.05
CA LEU A 14 26.71 -0.42 -33.58
C LEU A 14 26.40 -1.55 -32.58
N GLY A 15 25.29 -2.22 -32.60
CA GLY A 15 24.82 -3.01 -33.77
C GLY A 15 25.16 -4.50 -33.56
N PHE A 16 24.17 -5.32 -33.13
CA PHE A 16 24.19 -6.73 -33.49
C PHE A 16 22.74 -7.25 -33.63
N LEU A 17 22.35 -7.41 -34.88
CA LEU A 17 21.27 -8.28 -35.32
C LEU A 17 21.73 -9.73 -35.12
N THR A 18 20.98 -10.51 -34.34
CA THR A 18 21.00 -11.97 -34.51
C THR A 18 19.57 -12.47 -34.62
N THR A 19 19.20 -12.70 -35.84
CA THR A 19 18.10 -13.57 -36.25
C THR A 19 18.40 -14.99 -35.80
N GLY A 20 17.61 -15.52 -34.90
CA GLY A 20 17.65 -16.92 -34.47
C GLY A 20 16.35 -17.61 -34.83
N HIS A 21 16.45 -18.51 -35.77
CA HIS A 21 15.42 -19.33 -36.39
C HIS A 21 14.55 -20.11 -35.40
N SER A 22 13.25 -20.00 -35.65
CA SER A 22 12.22 -20.94 -35.21
C SER A 22 12.44 -22.30 -35.87
N GLN A 23 12.60 -23.34 -35.08
CA GLN A 23 12.43 -24.73 -35.57
C GLN A 23 11.19 -25.33 -34.91
N ALA A 24 10.18 -25.47 -35.72
CA ALA A 24 9.04 -26.32 -35.45
C ALA A 24 9.51 -27.79 -35.54
N GLN A 25 9.40 -28.52 -34.47
CA GLN A 25 9.48 -29.99 -34.52
C GLN A 25 8.07 -30.57 -34.49
N THR A 26 7.60 -30.92 -35.64
CA THR A 26 6.49 -31.86 -35.89
C THR A 26 7.01 -33.28 -35.69
N GLY A 27 6.53 -33.97 -34.66
CA GLY A 27 6.70 -35.40 -34.49
C GLY A 27 5.33 -36.09 -34.48
N PRO A 28 5.10 -37.07 -35.35
CA PRO A 28 3.84 -37.80 -35.39
C PRO A 28 3.88 -38.97 -34.41
N TYR A 29 2.97 -39.00 -33.45
CA TYR A 29 2.68 -40.24 -32.75
C TYR A 29 1.33 -40.80 -33.17
N ALA A 30 1.45 -41.97 -33.72
CA ALA A 30 0.38 -42.79 -34.25
C ALA A 30 -0.61 -43.24 -33.15
N SER A 31 -1.83 -43.25 -33.60
CA SER A 31 -2.98 -43.93 -33.03
C SER A 31 -2.72 -45.33 -32.45
N THR A 32 -3.20 -45.55 -31.24
CA THR A 32 -3.63 -46.91 -30.85
C THR A 32 -5.01 -46.81 -30.22
N GLN A 33 -6.00 -47.21 -30.98
CA GLN A 33 -7.35 -47.45 -30.48
C GLN A 33 -7.31 -48.69 -29.59
N ALA A 34 -7.66 -48.51 -28.34
CA ALA A 34 -8.14 -49.61 -27.50
C ALA A 34 -9.58 -49.29 -27.08
N ARG A 35 -10.49 -49.96 -27.72
CA ARG A 35 -11.90 -50.03 -27.33
C ARG A 35 -11.99 -50.80 -25.99
N HIS A 36 -12.33 -50.11 -24.92
CA HIS A 36 -12.92 -50.75 -23.78
C HIS A 36 -14.27 -50.10 -23.52
N THR A 37 -15.28 -50.77 -23.97
CA THR A 37 -16.65 -50.62 -23.54
C THR A 37 -16.76 -51.10 -22.08
N ALA A 38 -16.65 -50.18 -21.13
CA ALA A 38 -17.09 -50.39 -19.75
C ALA A 38 -18.33 -49.51 -19.55
N VAL A 39 -19.47 -50.16 -19.61
CA VAL A 39 -20.71 -49.56 -19.11
C VAL A 39 -20.59 -49.50 -17.60
N VAL A 40 -20.17 -48.35 -17.09
CA VAL A 40 -20.27 -48.08 -15.66
C VAL A 40 -21.54 -47.29 -15.44
N ASN A 41 -22.49 -48.00 -14.83
CA ASN A 41 -23.74 -47.49 -14.33
C ASN A 41 -23.42 -46.42 -13.27
N ALA A 42 -23.47 -45.12 -13.66
CA ALA A 42 -23.29 -44.01 -12.73
C ALA A 42 -24.54 -43.92 -11.84
N PRO A 43 -24.37 -43.91 -10.50
CA PRO A 43 -25.49 -43.59 -9.62
C PRO A 43 -25.90 -42.15 -9.88
N ALA A 44 -27.25 -41.97 -9.96
CA ALA A 44 -27.90 -40.68 -10.18
C ALA A 44 -27.29 -39.60 -9.25
N ALA A 45 -26.74 -38.57 -9.86
CA ALA A 45 -26.26 -37.37 -9.15
C ALA A 45 -27.44 -36.78 -8.37
N ALA A 46 -27.32 -36.74 -7.05
CA ALA A 46 -28.21 -35.96 -6.22
C ALA A 46 -28.23 -34.49 -6.68
N PRO A 47 -29.39 -33.83 -6.66
CA PRO A 47 -29.46 -32.43 -7.06
C PRO A 47 -28.55 -31.59 -6.14
N VAL A 48 -27.47 -31.05 -6.68
CA VAL A 48 -26.65 -30.04 -6.00
C VAL A 48 -27.55 -28.83 -5.73
N PRO A 49 -27.69 -28.41 -4.47
CA PRO A 49 -28.44 -27.19 -4.17
C PRO A 49 -27.81 -26.02 -4.94
N PRO A 50 -28.61 -25.04 -5.43
CA PRO A 50 -28.09 -23.89 -6.14
C PRO A 50 -27.10 -23.20 -5.22
N MET A 51 -25.84 -23.18 -5.66
CA MET A 51 -24.76 -22.45 -5.00
C MET A 51 -25.10 -20.96 -5.12
N VAL A 52 -25.73 -20.42 -4.09
CA VAL A 52 -25.90 -18.97 -3.94
C VAL A 52 -24.49 -18.40 -3.97
N PRO A 53 -24.17 -17.42 -4.85
CA PRO A 53 -22.86 -16.80 -4.82
C PRO A 53 -22.66 -16.24 -3.41
N ALA A 54 -21.72 -16.83 -2.67
CA ALA A 54 -21.35 -16.31 -1.37
C ALA A 54 -20.94 -14.84 -1.59
N ALA A 55 -21.63 -13.93 -0.92
CA ALA A 55 -21.22 -12.53 -0.89
C ALA A 55 -19.71 -12.49 -0.56
N PRO A 56 -18.91 -11.63 -1.19
CA PRO A 56 -17.48 -11.59 -0.97
C PRO A 56 -17.23 -11.41 0.53
N THR A 57 -16.79 -12.47 1.16
CA THR A 57 -16.39 -12.47 2.56
C THR A 57 -15.13 -11.62 2.64
N ILE A 58 -15.26 -10.38 3.09
CA ILE A 58 -14.14 -9.50 3.37
C ILE A 58 -13.34 -10.20 4.47
N SER A 59 -12.14 -10.69 4.14
CA SER A 59 -11.25 -11.26 5.14
C SER A 59 -10.96 -10.20 6.20
N PRO A 60 -11.05 -10.50 7.50
CA PRO A 60 -10.83 -9.52 8.57
C PRO A 60 -9.42 -8.91 8.54
N ASP A 61 -8.52 -9.51 7.77
CA ASP A 61 -7.12 -9.08 7.63
C ASP A 61 -6.86 -8.24 6.35
N SER A 62 -7.89 -8.04 5.51
CA SER A 62 -7.76 -7.23 4.31
C SER A 62 -7.62 -5.75 4.67
N VAL A 63 -6.54 -5.12 4.20
CA VAL A 63 -6.32 -3.68 4.35
C VAL A 63 -6.82 -2.97 3.11
N PHE A 64 -7.78 -2.06 3.28
CA PHE A 64 -8.34 -1.26 2.20
C PHE A 64 -7.48 -0.02 1.97
N ILE A 65 -7.26 0.33 0.69
CA ILE A 65 -6.58 1.57 0.31
C ILE A 65 -7.61 2.67 -0.01
N ASN A 66 -8.76 2.27 -0.54
CA ASN A 66 -9.81 3.22 -0.93
C ASN A 66 -11.19 2.71 -0.48
N PRO A 67 -11.55 2.87 0.80
CA PRO A 67 -12.86 2.48 1.31
C PRO A 67 -13.95 3.43 0.80
N GLU A 68 -15.22 2.99 0.82
CA GLU A 68 -16.37 3.82 0.46
C GLU A 68 -16.51 5.04 1.40
N VAL A 69 -16.32 4.80 2.69
CA VAL A 69 -16.28 5.85 3.72
C VAL A 69 -14.89 5.91 4.28
N ARG A 70 -14.24 7.07 4.12
CA ARG A 70 -12.88 7.29 4.64
C ARG A 70 -12.91 7.42 6.17
N PRO A 71 -11.83 6.99 6.85
CA PRO A 71 -11.72 7.20 8.28
C PRO A 71 -11.59 8.70 8.58
N GLN A 72 -12.10 9.12 9.71
CA GLN A 72 -12.03 10.50 10.13
C GLN A 72 -11.51 10.60 11.56
N PHE A 73 -10.66 11.59 11.84
CA PHE A 73 -10.28 11.89 13.23
C PHE A 73 -11.50 12.37 14.01
N VAL A 74 -11.65 11.92 15.25
CA VAL A 74 -12.76 12.32 16.10
C VAL A 74 -12.76 13.84 16.27
N GLY A 75 -13.84 14.49 15.79
CA GLY A 75 -13.93 15.94 15.72
C GLY A 75 -13.38 16.56 14.42
N GLY A 76 -13.00 15.72 13.44
CA GLY A 76 -12.59 16.14 12.10
C GLY A 76 -11.20 16.77 12.03
N ASP A 77 -10.90 17.38 10.87
CA ASP A 77 -9.57 17.92 10.57
C ASP A 77 -9.14 19.04 11.53
N LYS A 78 -10.08 19.84 12.02
CA LYS A 78 -9.79 20.89 13.01
C LYS A 78 -9.29 20.31 14.33
N ALA A 79 -9.95 19.25 14.81
CA ALA A 79 -9.55 18.56 16.02
C ALA A 79 -8.21 17.83 15.83
N PHE A 80 -7.97 17.26 14.67
CA PHE A 80 -6.67 16.68 14.32
C PHE A 80 -5.54 17.70 14.38
N THR A 81 -5.73 18.86 13.73
CA THR A 81 -4.75 19.95 13.75
C THR A 81 -4.49 20.45 15.18
N ALA A 82 -5.55 20.63 15.99
CA ALA A 82 -5.43 21.03 17.37
C ALA A 82 -4.70 19.98 18.23
N TYR A 83 -4.98 18.69 18.00
CA TYR A 83 -4.28 17.59 18.64
C TYR A 83 -2.77 17.65 18.35
N LEU A 84 -2.38 17.80 17.07
CA LEU A 84 -0.98 17.92 16.68
C LEU A 84 -0.33 19.13 17.37
N ALA A 85 -0.93 20.31 17.26
CA ALA A 85 -0.39 21.55 17.84
C ALA A 85 -0.15 21.43 19.36
N LYS A 86 -1.05 20.74 20.09
CA LYS A 86 -0.94 20.51 21.53
C LYS A 86 0.06 19.43 21.91
N SER A 87 0.24 18.42 21.06
CA SER A 87 0.96 17.19 21.39
C SER A 87 2.39 17.13 20.84
N ILE A 88 2.72 17.98 19.87
CA ILE A 88 4.06 18.07 19.27
C ILE A 88 5.09 18.46 20.32
N ARG A 89 6.15 17.66 20.39
CA ARG A 89 7.36 17.95 21.16
C ARG A 89 8.51 18.11 20.17
N TYR A 90 9.01 19.34 20.06
CA TYR A 90 10.08 19.59 19.10
C TYR A 90 11.40 19.02 19.64
N PRO A 91 12.10 18.13 18.88
CA PRO A 91 13.36 17.56 19.31
C PRO A 91 14.47 18.62 19.42
N GLN A 92 15.28 18.56 20.47
CA GLN A 92 16.34 19.53 20.71
C GLN A 92 17.35 19.62 19.55
N VAL A 93 17.69 18.46 18.97
CA VAL A 93 18.59 18.39 17.81
C VAL A 93 18.02 19.16 16.61
N ALA A 94 16.70 19.04 16.38
CA ALA A 94 16.03 19.75 15.29
C ALA A 94 15.96 21.26 15.57
N LEU A 95 15.73 21.68 16.82
CA LEU A 95 15.74 23.08 17.22
C LEU A 95 17.13 23.72 17.04
N GLN A 96 18.18 23.06 17.51
CA GLN A 96 19.56 23.55 17.37
C GLN A 96 19.97 23.72 15.91
N ARG A 97 19.54 22.81 15.05
CA ARG A 97 19.84 22.82 13.60
C ARG A 97 18.81 23.60 12.80
N ARG A 98 17.77 24.14 13.42
CA ARG A 98 16.65 24.84 12.77
C ARG A 98 16.01 24.01 11.63
N VAL A 99 15.92 22.68 11.83
CA VAL A 99 15.34 21.78 10.85
C VAL A 99 13.82 21.86 10.95
N SER A 100 13.17 22.32 9.90
CA SER A 100 11.70 22.31 9.73
C SER A 100 11.33 21.45 8.54
N GLY A 101 10.09 21.03 8.44
CA GLY A 101 9.60 20.26 7.29
C GLY A 101 8.37 19.44 7.62
N ARG A 102 7.98 18.61 6.66
CA ARG A 102 6.85 17.68 6.79
C ARG A 102 7.36 16.27 6.90
N VAL A 103 6.81 15.52 7.84
CA VAL A 103 7.00 14.08 7.95
C VAL A 103 5.74 13.40 7.43
N PHE A 104 5.89 12.52 6.45
CA PHE A 104 4.79 11.71 5.94
C PHE A 104 4.82 10.36 6.66
N VAL A 105 3.77 10.09 7.42
CA VAL A 105 3.60 8.83 8.14
C VAL A 105 2.47 8.05 7.52
N ASN A 106 2.78 6.80 7.14
CA ASN A 106 1.77 5.83 6.77
C ASN A 106 1.41 5.01 8.02
N PHE A 107 0.14 4.73 8.20
CA PHE A 107 -0.33 3.89 9.29
C PHE A 107 -1.60 3.13 8.90
N ILE A 108 -1.85 2.04 9.60
CA ILE A 108 -3.06 1.22 9.41
C ILE A 108 -3.98 1.46 10.60
N LEU A 109 -5.23 1.78 10.29
CA LEU A 109 -6.33 1.78 11.26
C LEU A 109 -7.05 0.45 11.20
N ASP A 110 -7.37 -0.12 12.36
CA ASP A 110 -8.23 -1.30 12.46
C ASP A 110 -9.71 -0.92 12.27
N ALA A 111 -10.58 -1.93 12.29
CA ALA A 111 -12.04 -1.73 12.19
C ALA A 111 -12.64 -0.95 13.37
N LYS A 112 -11.87 -0.69 14.43
CA LYS A 112 -12.26 0.13 15.58
C LYS A 112 -11.69 1.55 15.52
N GLY A 113 -10.97 1.89 14.43
CA GLY A 113 -10.31 3.17 14.26
C GLY A 113 -9.00 3.33 15.04
N LYS A 114 -8.45 2.24 15.58
CA LYS A 114 -7.20 2.27 16.34
C LYS A 114 -6.00 2.06 15.43
N VAL A 115 -4.91 2.77 15.68
CA VAL A 115 -3.63 2.56 14.97
C VAL A 115 -3.03 1.22 15.38
N VAL A 116 -2.75 0.36 14.40
CA VAL A 116 -2.17 -0.99 14.62
C VAL A 116 -0.82 -1.17 13.95
N ASP A 117 -0.47 -0.30 13.01
CA ASP A 117 0.83 -0.25 12.37
C ASP A 117 1.14 1.20 11.97
N ALA A 118 2.41 1.61 12.05
CA ALA A 118 2.82 2.94 11.60
C ALA A 118 4.30 2.97 11.21
N HIS A 119 4.61 3.62 10.10
CA HIS A 119 5.98 3.85 9.65
C HIS A 119 6.13 5.18 8.91
N VAL A 120 7.32 5.74 8.93
CA VAL A 120 7.63 6.97 8.20
C VAL A 120 7.95 6.64 6.74
N ILE A 121 7.25 7.28 5.81
CA ILE A 121 7.56 7.20 4.38
C ILE A 121 8.68 8.18 4.04
N SER A 122 8.60 9.40 4.55
CA SER A 122 9.53 10.49 4.23
C SER A 122 9.52 11.55 5.32
N GLY A 123 10.68 12.14 5.59
CA GLY A 123 10.81 13.21 6.58
C GLY A 123 12.22 13.77 6.66
N PRO A 124 12.40 14.96 7.26
CA PRO A 124 13.68 15.66 7.33
C PRO A 124 14.69 15.04 8.33
N GLY A 125 14.27 14.05 9.11
CA GLY A 125 15.12 13.45 10.13
C GLY A 125 15.31 14.32 11.38
N SER A 126 16.50 14.31 11.97
CA SER A 126 16.86 15.09 13.18
C SER A 126 15.93 14.85 14.39
N GLY A 127 15.36 13.66 14.51
CA GLY A 127 14.39 13.28 15.55
C GLY A 127 12.94 13.64 15.21
N LEU A 128 12.66 14.41 14.15
CA LEU A 128 11.30 14.76 13.75
C LEU A 128 10.49 13.55 13.30
N ASN A 129 11.16 12.57 12.65
CA ASN A 129 10.54 11.33 12.22
C ASN A 129 10.05 10.49 13.41
N ASP A 130 10.87 10.38 14.45
CA ASP A 130 10.53 9.63 15.67
C ASP A 130 9.39 10.31 16.44
N GLU A 131 9.41 11.63 16.50
CA GLU A 131 8.33 12.39 17.12
C GLU A 131 7.01 12.24 16.34
N ALA A 132 7.06 12.24 15.02
CA ALA A 132 5.88 12.00 14.19
C ALA A 132 5.28 10.61 14.44
N LEU A 133 6.11 9.57 14.53
CA LEU A 133 5.66 8.23 14.89
C LEU A 133 5.04 8.21 16.30
N ARG A 134 5.69 8.84 17.29
CA ARG A 134 5.14 8.93 18.63
C ARG A 134 3.75 9.57 18.64
N LEU A 135 3.57 10.66 17.90
CA LEU A 135 2.28 11.34 17.78
C LEU A 135 1.20 10.42 17.21
N VAL A 136 1.53 9.67 16.13
CA VAL A 136 0.59 8.74 15.50
C VAL A 136 0.17 7.62 16.45
N TRP A 137 1.12 7.03 17.18
CA TRP A 137 0.82 5.98 18.16
C TRP A 137 0.01 6.46 19.37
N MET A 138 0.09 7.74 19.69
CA MET A 138 -0.65 8.35 20.79
C MET A 138 -2.01 8.93 20.38
N MET A 139 -2.40 8.83 19.12
CA MET A 139 -3.69 9.31 18.65
C MET A 139 -4.85 8.57 19.32
N PRO A 140 -5.93 9.28 19.66
CA PRO A 140 -7.18 8.64 20.05
C PRO A 140 -7.73 7.82 18.86
N PRO A 141 -8.62 6.85 19.13
CA PRO A 141 -9.27 6.11 18.06
C PRO A 141 -10.01 7.05 17.10
N TRP A 142 -9.89 6.77 15.82
CA TRP A 142 -10.56 7.48 14.73
C TRP A 142 -11.96 6.91 14.51
N GLU A 143 -12.80 7.64 13.80
CA GLU A 143 -14.00 7.05 13.20
C GLU A 143 -13.55 6.06 12.13
N PRO A 144 -13.97 4.76 12.20
CA PRO A 144 -13.44 3.75 11.33
C PRO A 144 -13.91 3.94 9.88
N ALA A 145 -13.06 3.54 8.94
CA ALA A 145 -13.44 3.40 7.55
C ALA A 145 -14.53 2.34 7.38
N ARG A 146 -15.38 2.52 6.35
CA ARG A 146 -16.43 1.54 6.02
C ARG A 146 -16.38 1.18 4.55
N SER A 147 -16.67 -0.08 4.28
CA SER A 147 -16.92 -0.62 2.95
C SER A 147 -18.10 -1.57 3.04
N ASN A 148 -19.06 -1.45 2.13
CA ASN A 148 -20.34 -2.19 2.18
C ASN A 148 -21.05 -2.09 3.54
N GLY A 149 -20.99 -0.90 4.17
CA GLY A 149 -21.56 -0.66 5.50
C GLY A 149 -20.81 -1.29 6.69
N GLN A 150 -19.79 -2.11 6.43
CA GLN A 150 -19.00 -2.77 7.46
C GLN A 150 -17.72 -1.97 7.77
N PRO A 151 -17.32 -1.87 9.05
CA PRO A 151 -16.05 -1.26 9.41
C PRO A 151 -14.89 -2.13 8.90
N VAL A 152 -13.90 -1.49 8.26
CA VAL A 152 -12.78 -2.17 7.62
C VAL A 152 -11.44 -1.59 8.06
N ARG A 153 -10.39 -2.40 7.95
CA ARG A 153 -9.01 -1.93 8.13
C ARG A 153 -8.60 -1.09 6.92
N VAL A 154 -7.91 0.02 7.16
CA VAL A 154 -7.52 0.95 6.08
C VAL A 154 -6.11 1.48 6.30
N ALA A 155 -5.35 1.61 5.21
CA ALA A 155 -4.07 2.31 5.21
C ALA A 155 -4.29 3.81 4.96
N CYS A 156 -3.68 4.63 5.81
CA CYS A 156 -3.76 6.09 5.77
C CYS A 156 -2.37 6.69 5.72
N THR A 157 -2.23 7.81 5.02
CA THR A 157 -1.00 8.61 5.05
C THR A 157 -1.34 10.04 5.44
N VAL A 158 -0.66 10.55 6.45
CA VAL A 158 -0.84 11.93 6.92
C VAL A 158 0.47 12.71 6.89
N PRO A 159 0.46 13.98 6.45
CA PRO A 159 1.58 14.89 6.61
C PRO A 159 1.52 15.56 7.98
N ILE A 160 2.59 15.46 8.76
CA ILE A 160 2.77 16.19 10.02
C ILE A 160 3.80 17.30 9.79
N ALA A 161 3.37 18.55 9.89
CA ALA A 161 4.24 19.69 9.67
C ALA A 161 4.92 20.12 10.99
N PHE A 162 6.23 20.29 10.91
CA PHE A 162 7.06 20.81 11.99
C PHE A 162 7.65 22.15 11.58
N THR A 163 7.45 23.18 12.39
CA THR A 163 8.00 24.51 12.16
C THR A 163 8.85 24.88 13.37
N ALA A 164 10.15 25.14 13.15
CA ALA A 164 11.01 25.68 14.15
C ALA A 164 10.73 27.18 14.24
N ASP A 165 9.93 27.59 15.22
CA ASP A 165 9.73 29.00 15.49
C ASP A 165 11.05 29.64 15.93
N ARG A 166 11.25 30.87 15.50
CA ARG A 166 12.49 31.67 15.71
C ARG A 166 12.62 32.09 17.15
#